data_dc3d4f84a828d84e9a8bb41ceb3c654f
#
_entry.id   dc3d4f84a828d84e9a8bb41ceb3c654f
#
_cell.length_a   1.000
_cell.length_b   1.000
_cell.length_c   1.000
_cell.angle_alpha   90.00
_cell.angle_beta   90.00
_cell.angle_gamma   90.00
#
_symmetry.space_group_name_H-M   'P 1'
#
loop_
_entity.id
_entity.type
_entity.pdbx_description
1 polymer ?
#
loop_
_entity_poly.entity_id
_entity_poly.type
_entity_poly.pdbx_seq_one_letter_code
_entity_poly.pdbx_strand_id
1 'polypeptide(L)'
;MYLLGYTSDKKLTQLNQGVKQNIKTYLSQYRVLTDAINIKDAYIINIGVRFSITVKRGFNKNEVLFNSIQAVKKHFETKKWQINQPIVLSDIAYVIGLVDGVVTVVPPRDDNPNKNLIVIENKHKVSGGYSGNVYDLDAATRDGIVYPSLDPSIFELKYPNIDIEGRVVGDR
;
A
#
# COMPACT_ATOMS: atom_id res chain seq x y z
N MET A 1 -13.15 17.32 -7.16
CA MET A 1 -13.41 16.03 -6.50
C MET A 1 -12.55 14.97 -7.17
N TYR A 2 -11.90 14.09 -6.37
CA TYR A 2 -11.08 13.00 -6.88
C TYR A 2 -11.79 11.68 -6.60
N LEU A 3 -11.83 10.80 -7.61
CA LEU A 3 -12.53 9.52 -7.54
C LEU A 3 -11.67 8.39 -8.09
N LEU A 4 -11.95 7.20 -7.60
CA LEU A 4 -11.43 5.94 -8.11
C LEU A 4 -12.55 4.89 -8.08
N GLY A 5 -12.47 3.92 -8.98
CA GLY A 5 -13.35 2.76 -9.01
C GLY A 5 -12.66 1.49 -8.55
N TYR A 6 -13.44 0.42 -8.45
CA TYR A 6 -12.95 -0.93 -8.24
C TYR A 6 -13.22 -1.79 -9.46
N THR A 7 -12.27 -2.63 -9.81
CA THR A 7 -12.48 -3.72 -10.76
C THR A 7 -13.32 -4.83 -10.10
N SER A 8 -13.80 -5.81 -10.91
CA SER A 8 -14.43 -7.05 -10.41
C SER A 8 -13.60 -7.76 -9.33
N ASP A 9 -12.29 -7.68 -9.44
CA ASP A 9 -11.33 -8.28 -8.51
C ASP A 9 -11.01 -7.40 -7.29
N LYS A 10 -11.80 -6.34 -7.07
CA LYS A 10 -11.63 -5.37 -5.97
C LYS A 10 -10.29 -4.62 -5.97
N LYS A 11 -9.64 -4.50 -7.13
CA LYS A 11 -8.45 -3.67 -7.32
C LYS A 11 -8.86 -2.27 -7.74
N LEU A 12 -8.03 -1.28 -7.41
CA LEU A 12 -8.29 0.11 -7.80
C LEU A 12 -8.13 0.29 -9.31
N THR A 13 -8.99 1.10 -9.88
CA THR A 13 -8.96 1.51 -11.28
C THR A 13 -9.48 2.92 -11.45
N GLN A 14 -9.07 3.56 -12.53
CA GLN A 14 -9.66 4.83 -12.94
C GLN A 14 -11.07 4.62 -13.47
N LEU A 15 -11.94 5.58 -13.22
CA LEU A 15 -13.31 5.54 -13.73
C LEU A 15 -13.34 5.90 -15.21
N ASN A 16 -14.21 5.24 -15.97
CA ASN A 16 -14.44 5.61 -17.36
C ASN A 16 -15.19 6.96 -17.44
N GLN A 17 -15.10 7.62 -18.59
CA GLN A 17 -15.69 8.94 -18.81
C GLN A 17 -17.22 8.95 -18.68
N GLY A 18 -17.90 7.88 -19.08
CA GLY A 18 -19.36 7.74 -18.96
C GLY A 18 -19.82 7.77 -17.49
N VAL A 19 -19.14 7.04 -16.62
CA VAL A 19 -19.44 7.04 -15.18
C VAL A 19 -19.19 8.43 -14.57
N LYS A 20 -18.05 9.06 -14.92
CA LYS A 20 -17.75 10.44 -14.45
C LYS A 20 -18.83 11.43 -14.90
N GLN A 21 -19.29 11.34 -16.14
CA GLN A 21 -20.34 12.21 -16.67
C GLN A 21 -21.67 11.98 -15.95
N ASN A 22 -22.05 10.72 -15.69
CA ASN A 22 -23.26 10.41 -14.94
C ASN A 22 -23.21 10.97 -13.51
N ILE A 23 -22.07 10.81 -12.82
CA ILE A 23 -21.88 11.39 -11.48
C ILE A 23 -21.97 12.92 -11.55
N LYS A 24 -21.33 13.54 -12.53
CA LYS A 24 -21.38 14.99 -12.73
C LYS A 24 -22.81 15.48 -12.96
N THR A 25 -23.56 14.78 -13.83
CA THR A 25 -24.97 15.10 -14.11
C THR A 25 -25.84 14.98 -12.84
N TYR A 26 -25.68 13.91 -12.08
CA TYR A 26 -26.38 13.71 -10.82
C TYR A 26 -26.08 14.84 -9.82
N LEU A 27 -24.80 15.11 -9.58
CA LEU A 27 -24.37 16.14 -8.62
C LEU A 27 -24.76 17.54 -9.06
N SER A 28 -24.88 17.81 -10.38
CA SER A 28 -25.29 19.11 -10.87
C SER A 28 -26.71 19.52 -10.47
N GLN A 29 -27.55 18.56 -10.10
CA GLN A 29 -28.91 18.82 -9.58
C GLN A 29 -28.90 19.41 -8.17
N TYR A 30 -27.83 19.22 -7.41
CA TYR A 30 -27.68 19.64 -6.01
C TYR A 30 -26.74 20.82 -5.81
N ARG A 31 -26.11 21.33 -6.91
CA ARG A 31 -25.15 22.42 -6.81
C ARG A 31 -25.80 23.78 -6.72
N VAL A 32 -25.13 24.72 -6.07
CA VAL A 32 -25.42 26.15 -6.16
C VAL A 32 -24.91 26.69 -7.52
N LEU A 33 -25.53 27.70 -8.09
CA LEU A 33 -25.28 28.27 -9.42
C LEU A 33 -23.78 28.60 -9.70
N THR A 34 -23.00 28.90 -8.67
CA THR A 34 -21.59 29.28 -8.78
C THR A 34 -20.60 28.11 -8.69
N ASP A 35 -21.04 26.89 -8.32
CA ASP A 35 -20.16 25.76 -8.11
C ASP A 35 -19.88 24.97 -9.39
N ALA A 36 -18.61 24.91 -9.78
CA ALA A 36 -18.16 24.05 -10.88
C ALA A 36 -17.74 22.68 -10.35
N ILE A 37 -18.41 21.61 -10.82
CA ILE A 37 -18.04 20.23 -10.48
C ILE A 37 -16.96 19.75 -11.45
N ASN A 38 -15.74 19.59 -10.94
CA ASN A 38 -14.64 18.99 -11.66
C ASN A 38 -14.28 17.63 -11.03
N ILE A 39 -14.42 16.56 -11.82
CA ILE A 39 -14.12 15.19 -11.42
C ILE A 39 -12.81 14.76 -12.07
N LYS A 40 -11.83 14.39 -11.25
CA LYS A 40 -10.52 13.89 -11.67
C LYS A 40 -10.26 12.53 -11.05
N ASP A 41 -9.41 11.72 -11.68
CA ASP A 41 -8.89 10.50 -11.08
C ASP A 41 -7.76 10.83 -10.11
N ALA A 42 -7.70 10.10 -8.99
CA ALA A 42 -6.51 10.10 -8.16
C ALA A 42 -5.44 9.15 -8.76
N TYR A 43 -4.17 9.41 -8.48
CA TYR A 43 -3.08 8.55 -8.91
C TYR A 43 -3.01 7.29 -8.05
N ILE A 44 -2.95 6.11 -8.69
CA ILE A 44 -2.72 4.84 -8.00
C ILE A 44 -1.23 4.58 -8.01
N ILE A 45 -0.63 4.52 -6.83
CA ILE A 45 0.78 4.18 -6.63
C ILE A 45 0.84 2.75 -6.12
N ASN A 46 1.22 1.82 -6.98
CA ASN A 46 1.36 0.42 -6.59
C ASN A 46 2.64 0.22 -5.78
N ILE A 47 2.51 -0.48 -4.67
CA ILE A 47 3.60 -0.69 -3.72
C ILE A 47 3.89 -2.17 -3.50
N GLY A 48 5.12 -2.48 -3.11
CA GLY A 48 5.55 -3.73 -2.51
C GLY A 48 6.08 -3.50 -1.10
N VAL A 49 6.01 -4.52 -0.27
CA VAL A 49 6.44 -4.46 1.13
C VAL A 49 7.49 -5.52 1.39
N ARG A 50 8.67 -5.12 1.87
CA ARG A 50 9.72 -6.05 2.31
C ARG A 50 9.98 -5.91 3.80
N PHE A 51 10.11 -7.04 4.48
CA PHE A 51 10.44 -7.11 5.90
C PHE A 51 11.23 -8.36 6.24
N SER A 52 11.89 -8.34 7.39
CA SER A 52 12.55 -9.51 7.96
C SER A 52 12.13 -9.70 9.42
N ILE A 53 11.97 -10.93 9.84
CA ILE A 53 11.58 -11.29 11.21
C ILE A 53 12.56 -12.28 11.81
N THR A 54 12.66 -12.27 13.15
CA THR A 54 13.25 -13.36 13.91
C THR A 54 12.13 -14.16 14.56
N VAL A 55 12.27 -15.49 14.55
CA VAL A 55 11.24 -16.42 15.04
C VAL A 55 11.69 -17.06 16.35
N LYS A 56 10.77 -17.19 17.28
CA LYS A 56 10.99 -17.82 18.59
C LYS A 56 11.29 -19.31 18.43
N ARG A 57 12.21 -19.82 19.25
CA ARG A 57 12.54 -21.26 19.27
C ARG A 57 11.29 -22.09 19.54
N GLY A 58 11.15 -23.18 18.80
CA GLY A 58 9.99 -24.09 18.92
C GLY A 58 8.82 -23.77 17.99
N PHE A 59 8.85 -22.65 17.30
CA PHE A 59 7.84 -22.32 16.28
C PHE A 59 8.30 -22.71 14.88
N ASN A 60 7.34 -23.09 14.04
CA ASN A 60 7.60 -23.36 12.63
C ASN A 60 7.84 -22.03 11.87
N LYS A 61 9.07 -21.83 11.37
CA LYS A 61 9.49 -20.62 10.69
C LYS A 61 8.59 -20.26 9.48
N ASN A 62 8.20 -21.27 8.70
CA ASN A 62 7.38 -21.06 7.50
C ASN A 62 5.94 -20.64 7.87
N GLU A 63 5.40 -21.21 8.93
CA GLU A 63 4.07 -20.88 9.42
C GLU A 63 4.03 -19.46 9.99
N VAL A 64 5.02 -19.09 10.82
CA VAL A 64 5.12 -17.73 11.37
C VAL A 64 5.31 -16.70 10.25
N LEU A 65 6.15 -17.01 9.26
CA LEU A 65 6.33 -16.14 8.09
C LEU A 65 5.04 -15.98 7.29
N PHE A 66 4.33 -17.08 7.03
CA PHE A 66 3.05 -17.03 6.33
C PHE A 66 2.03 -16.17 7.07
N ASN A 67 1.89 -16.36 8.38
CA ASN A 67 0.98 -15.58 9.21
C ASN A 67 1.37 -14.09 9.23
N SER A 68 2.66 -13.78 9.23
CA SER A 68 3.16 -12.40 9.12
C SER A 68 2.78 -11.76 7.77
N ILE A 69 2.91 -12.49 6.68
CA ILE A 69 2.48 -12.03 5.35
C ILE A 69 0.96 -11.79 5.32
N GLN A 70 0.16 -12.69 5.94
CA GLN A 70 -1.29 -12.51 6.03
C GLN A 70 -1.67 -11.27 6.87
N ALA A 71 -0.93 -11.00 7.95
CA ALA A 71 -1.12 -9.81 8.78
C ALA A 71 -0.87 -8.52 7.98
N VAL A 72 0.22 -8.45 7.21
CA VAL A 72 0.51 -7.32 6.30
C VAL A 72 -0.57 -7.19 5.23
N LYS A 73 -0.98 -8.30 4.60
CA LYS A 73 -2.06 -8.31 3.60
C LYS A 73 -3.36 -7.72 4.16
N LYS A 74 -3.74 -8.09 5.38
CA LYS A 74 -4.93 -7.57 6.07
C LYS A 74 -4.80 -6.09 6.41
N HIS A 75 -3.60 -5.63 6.73
CA HIS A 75 -3.33 -4.21 6.99
C HIS A 75 -3.57 -3.36 5.73
N PHE A 76 -3.11 -3.84 4.56
CA PHE A 76 -3.25 -3.15 3.27
C PHE A 76 -4.53 -3.49 2.50
N GLU A 77 -5.58 -4.01 3.16
CA GLU A 77 -6.87 -4.17 2.49
C GLU A 77 -7.36 -2.85 1.90
N THR A 78 -7.59 -2.81 0.60
CA THR A 78 -7.95 -1.60 -0.16
C THR A 78 -9.14 -0.83 0.42
N LYS A 79 -10.08 -1.55 1.06
CA LYS A 79 -11.26 -0.93 1.69
C LYS A 79 -10.92 -0.03 2.88
N LYS A 80 -9.73 -0.19 3.47
CA LYS A 80 -9.28 0.56 4.64
C LYS A 80 -8.44 1.78 4.28
N TRP A 81 -8.04 1.88 3.00
CA TRP A 81 -7.16 2.94 2.53
C TRP A 81 -7.93 4.09 1.89
N GLN A 82 -7.48 5.30 2.16
CA GLN A 82 -8.05 6.52 1.63
C GLN A 82 -7.04 7.24 0.71
N ILE A 83 -7.59 8.08 -0.17
CA ILE A 83 -6.76 9.00 -0.98
C ILE A 83 -5.99 9.92 -0.03
N ASN A 84 -4.71 10.13 -0.32
CA ASN A 84 -3.76 10.91 0.47
C ASN A 84 -3.47 10.38 1.88
N GLN A 85 -3.75 9.10 2.14
CA GLN A 85 -3.37 8.49 3.41
C GLN A 85 -1.88 8.11 3.39
N PRO A 86 -1.07 8.57 4.36
CA PRO A 86 0.33 8.18 4.48
C PRO A 86 0.46 6.74 4.99
N ILE A 87 1.60 6.09 4.71
CA ILE A 87 1.94 4.78 5.28
C ILE A 87 2.85 5.01 6.49
N VAL A 88 2.44 4.54 7.65
CA VAL A 88 3.25 4.57 8.88
C VAL A 88 3.97 3.23 9.02
N LEU A 89 5.29 3.23 8.87
CA LEU A 89 6.11 2.00 8.87
C LEU A 89 6.06 1.26 10.21
N SER A 90 5.95 1.98 11.32
CA SER A 90 5.83 1.41 12.66
C SER A 90 4.53 0.62 12.84
N ASP A 91 3.42 1.02 12.20
CA ASP A 91 2.15 0.30 12.28
C ASP A 91 2.25 -1.07 11.60
N ILE A 92 2.98 -1.15 10.49
CA ILE A 92 3.23 -2.42 9.80
C ILE A 92 4.12 -3.30 10.68
N ALA A 93 5.19 -2.75 11.24
CA ALA A 93 6.07 -3.49 12.14
C ALA A 93 5.32 -3.98 13.39
N TYR A 94 4.42 -3.16 13.93
CA TYR A 94 3.55 -3.53 15.06
C TYR A 94 2.63 -4.69 14.71
N VAL A 95 1.94 -4.62 13.57
CA VAL A 95 1.01 -5.69 13.12
C VAL A 95 1.75 -7.01 12.92
N ILE A 96 2.99 -6.99 12.38
CA ILE A 96 3.84 -8.18 12.27
C ILE A 96 4.26 -8.68 13.65
N GLY A 97 4.61 -7.79 14.56
CA GLY A 97 5.02 -8.14 15.94
C GLY A 97 3.95 -8.79 16.78
N LEU A 98 2.67 -8.60 16.42
CA LEU A 98 1.53 -9.27 17.07
C LEU A 98 1.35 -10.74 16.66
N VAL A 99 2.05 -11.19 15.61
CA VAL A 99 1.95 -12.59 15.15
C VAL A 99 2.66 -13.51 16.12
N ASP A 100 1.96 -14.56 16.54
CA ASP A 100 2.51 -15.57 17.45
C ASP A 100 3.77 -16.21 16.85
N GLY A 101 4.81 -16.29 17.67
CA GLY A 101 6.12 -16.82 17.25
C GLY A 101 7.09 -15.78 16.69
N VAL A 102 6.67 -14.55 16.41
CA VAL A 102 7.59 -13.45 16.06
C VAL A 102 8.27 -12.94 17.34
N VAL A 103 9.59 -12.83 17.32
CA VAL A 103 10.37 -12.21 18.41
C VAL A 103 10.51 -10.72 18.15
N THR A 104 10.96 -10.38 16.95
CA THR A 104 11.14 -8.98 16.55
C THR A 104 11.17 -8.86 15.01
N VAL A 105 10.81 -7.68 14.55
CA VAL A 105 11.00 -7.25 13.16
C VAL A 105 12.39 -6.61 13.06
N VAL A 106 13.16 -6.97 12.07
CA VAL A 106 14.51 -6.44 11.84
C VAL A 106 14.61 -5.85 10.44
N PRO A 107 15.51 -4.88 10.21
CA PRO A 107 15.70 -4.33 8.86
C PRO A 107 16.05 -5.42 7.85
N PRO A 108 15.47 -5.42 6.65
CA PRO A 108 15.92 -6.27 5.56
C PRO A 108 17.41 -6.02 5.29
N ARG A 109 18.20 -7.08 5.03
CA ARG A 109 19.66 -6.98 4.88
C ARG A 109 20.11 -6.27 3.61
N ASP A 110 19.31 -6.35 2.57
CA ASP A 110 19.68 -5.89 1.24
C ASP A 110 19.07 -4.51 0.98
N ASP A 111 19.89 -3.59 0.49
CA ASP A 111 19.52 -2.29 -0.10
C ASP A 111 18.61 -1.36 0.75
N ASN A 112 18.82 -1.34 2.06
CA ASN A 112 18.08 -0.47 2.95
C ASN A 112 18.99 0.62 3.54
N PRO A 113 19.23 1.73 2.82
CA PRO A 113 20.15 2.79 3.26
C PRO A 113 19.66 3.45 4.56
N ASN A 114 18.38 3.48 4.80
CA ASN A 114 17.76 4.14 5.96
C ASN A 114 17.57 3.22 7.16
N LYS A 115 17.96 1.93 7.07
CA LYS A 115 17.79 0.92 8.12
C LYS A 115 16.36 0.81 8.68
N ASN A 116 15.36 1.16 7.88
CA ASN A 116 13.97 1.01 8.26
C ASN A 116 13.62 -0.47 8.49
N LEU A 117 12.78 -0.75 9.48
CA LEU A 117 12.29 -2.11 9.77
C LEU A 117 11.47 -2.68 8.62
N ILE A 118 10.77 -1.80 7.92
CA ILE A 118 9.94 -2.12 6.76
C ILE A 118 10.43 -1.29 5.58
N VAL A 119 10.58 -1.90 4.43
CA VAL A 119 10.91 -1.22 3.17
C VAL A 119 9.69 -1.26 2.26
N ILE A 120 9.29 -0.10 1.77
CA ILE A 120 8.22 0.04 0.79
C ILE A 120 8.84 0.35 -0.56
N GLU A 121 8.48 -0.42 -1.58
CA GLU A 121 8.98 -0.26 -2.94
C GLU A 121 7.87 0.16 -3.89
N ASN A 122 8.20 0.97 -4.90
CA ASN A 122 7.27 1.28 -5.98
C ASN A 122 7.26 0.18 -7.04
N LYS A 123 6.10 -0.40 -7.27
CA LYS A 123 5.85 -1.39 -8.33
C LYS A 123 5.16 -0.70 -9.50
N HIS A 124 5.89 -0.41 -10.58
CA HIS A 124 5.39 0.44 -11.68
C HIS A 124 5.47 -0.20 -13.07
N LYS A 125 5.90 -1.46 -13.20
CA LYS A 125 5.99 -2.12 -14.50
C LYS A 125 4.61 -2.37 -15.10
N VAL A 126 4.23 -1.62 -16.13
CA VAL A 126 2.95 -1.77 -16.84
C VAL A 126 2.77 -3.18 -17.39
N SER A 127 3.85 -3.80 -17.92
CA SER A 127 3.83 -5.20 -18.37
C SER A 127 3.50 -6.21 -17.27
N GLY A 128 3.68 -5.85 -16.00
CA GLY A 128 3.26 -6.60 -14.82
C GLY A 128 1.83 -6.31 -14.36
N GLY A 129 1.08 -5.48 -15.10
CA GLY A 129 -0.28 -5.09 -14.76
C GLY A 129 -0.41 -3.98 -13.72
N TYR A 130 0.68 -3.29 -13.36
CA TYR A 130 0.66 -2.15 -12.44
C TYR A 130 0.22 -0.85 -13.16
N SER A 131 -0.06 0.19 -12.38
CA SER A 131 -0.57 1.47 -12.89
C SER A 131 0.42 2.24 -13.80
N GLY A 132 1.71 1.92 -13.75
CA GLY A 132 2.75 2.66 -14.46
C GLY A 132 3.20 3.95 -13.77
N ASN A 133 2.56 4.35 -12.68
CA ASN A 133 2.93 5.55 -11.95
C ASN A 133 4.23 5.31 -11.17
N VAL A 134 5.23 6.14 -11.44
CA VAL A 134 6.52 6.13 -10.75
C VAL A 134 6.48 7.12 -9.61
N TYR A 135 6.85 6.68 -8.41
CA TYR A 135 6.91 7.52 -7.23
C TYR A 135 8.16 7.17 -6.40
N ASP A 136 8.94 8.16 -6.07
CA ASP A 136 10.15 8.00 -5.26
C ASP A 136 9.75 7.87 -3.78
N LEU A 137 9.59 6.63 -3.34
CA LEU A 137 9.20 6.30 -1.97
C LEU A 137 10.31 6.58 -0.97
N ASP A 138 11.58 6.51 -1.38
CA ASP A 138 12.71 6.79 -0.49
C ASP A 138 12.77 8.28 -0.16
N ALA A 139 12.63 9.15 -1.16
CA ALA A 139 12.55 10.59 -0.95
C ALA A 139 11.27 11.02 -0.20
N ALA A 140 10.18 10.27 -0.37
CA ALA A 140 8.90 10.50 0.30
C ALA A 140 8.86 9.98 1.74
N THR A 141 9.84 9.17 2.15
CA THR A 141 9.89 8.60 3.50
C THR A 141 10.66 9.53 4.43
N ARG A 142 9.97 10.03 5.46
CA ARG A 142 10.58 10.88 6.51
C ARG A 142 10.05 10.41 7.86
N ASP A 143 10.96 10.27 8.82
CA ASP A 143 10.63 9.88 10.20
C ASP A 143 9.79 8.61 10.32
N GLY A 144 10.02 7.62 9.43
CA GLY A 144 9.27 6.36 9.41
C GLY A 144 7.86 6.47 8.82
N ILE A 145 7.54 7.58 8.14
CA ILE A 145 6.26 7.81 7.47
C ILE A 145 6.52 8.00 5.97
N VAL A 146 5.82 7.25 5.13
CA VAL A 146 5.80 7.43 3.68
C VAL A 146 4.65 8.36 3.34
N TYR A 147 4.97 9.57 2.89
CA TYR A 147 3.97 10.57 2.53
C TYR A 147 3.45 10.35 1.11
N PRO A 148 2.15 10.60 0.85
CA PRO A 148 1.59 10.57 -0.49
C PRO A 148 2.15 11.71 -1.36
N SER A 149 1.96 11.64 -2.67
CA SER A 149 2.34 12.71 -3.59
C SER A 149 1.53 13.99 -3.34
N LEU A 150 2.06 15.13 -3.81
CA LEU A 150 1.35 16.42 -3.75
C LEU A 150 0.03 16.39 -4.54
N ASP A 151 0.02 15.68 -5.67
CA ASP A 151 -1.23 15.36 -6.37
C ASP A 151 -1.95 14.22 -5.65
N PRO A 152 -3.29 14.27 -5.56
CA PRO A 152 -4.06 13.25 -4.87
C PRO A 152 -3.75 11.84 -5.36
N SER A 153 -3.25 11.02 -4.46
CA SER A 153 -2.79 9.66 -4.74
C SER A 153 -3.24 8.69 -3.67
N ILE A 154 -3.25 7.41 -4.00
CA ILE A 154 -3.53 6.31 -3.08
C ILE A 154 -2.49 5.22 -3.27
N PHE A 155 -2.02 4.66 -2.16
CA PHE A 155 -1.16 3.49 -2.17
C PHE A 155 -1.98 2.22 -2.29
N GLU A 156 -1.61 1.34 -3.22
CA GLU A 156 -2.27 0.06 -3.45
C GLU A 156 -1.27 -1.10 -3.44
N LEU A 157 -1.53 -2.10 -2.63
CA LEU A 157 -0.87 -3.40 -2.70
C LEU A 157 -1.64 -4.29 -3.69
N LYS A 158 -1.26 -4.24 -4.97
CA LYS A 158 -2.06 -4.81 -6.06
C LYS A 158 -2.05 -6.33 -6.11
N TYR A 159 -0.90 -6.94 -5.87
CA TYR A 159 -0.71 -8.39 -5.88
C TYR A 159 -0.10 -8.86 -4.55
N PRO A 160 -0.88 -8.94 -3.47
CA PRO A 160 -0.34 -9.20 -2.13
C PRO A 160 0.51 -10.47 -2.00
N ASN A 161 0.25 -11.47 -2.84
CA ASN A 161 1.01 -12.73 -2.81
C ASN A 161 2.39 -12.62 -3.49
N ILE A 162 2.63 -11.55 -4.25
CA ILE A 162 3.90 -11.31 -4.98
C ILE A 162 4.59 -10.08 -4.40
N ASP A 163 3.83 -9.06 -4.04
CA ASP A 163 4.34 -7.75 -3.62
C ASP A 163 4.73 -7.70 -2.14
N ILE A 164 4.41 -8.75 -1.36
CA ILE A 164 4.86 -8.88 0.03
C ILE A 164 5.99 -9.90 0.09
N GLU A 165 7.18 -9.43 0.44
CA GLU A 165 8.38 -10.24 0.59
C GLU A 165 8.84 -10.26 2.04
N GLY A 166 8.61 -11.37 2.72
CA GLY A 166 9.07 -11.60 4.09
C GLY A 166 10.25 -12.57 4.13
N ARG A 167 11.16 -12.36 5.06
CA ARG A 167 12.28 -13.29 5.34
C ARG A 167 12.36 -13.60 6.83
N VAL A 168 12.74 -14.83 7.15
CA VAL A 168 13.16 -15.20 8.50
C VAL A 168 14.67 -15.08 8.58
N VAL A 169 15.17 -14.31 9.54
CA VAL A 169 16.60 -14.12 9.79
C VAL A 169 16.94 -14.58 11.21
N GLY A 170 18.18 -15.00 11.42
CA GLY A 170 18.63 -15.44 12.73
C GLY A 170 18.29 -16.89 13.00
N ASP A 171 19.26 -17.74 12.68
CA ASP A 171 19.45 -19.07 13.22
C ASP A 171 20.88 -19.12 13.78
N ARG A 172 21.00 -18.89 15.06
CA ARG A 172 22.19 -19.25 15.81
C ARG A 172 21.78 -19.93 17.10
#